data_09e1a987a097feb466a00686ce762eb6
#
_entry.id   09e1a987a097feb466a00686ce762eb6
#
_cell.length_a   1.000
_cell.length_b   1.000
_cell.length_c   1.000
_cell.angle_alpha   90.00
_cell.angle_beta   90.00
_cell.angle_gamma   90.00
#
_symmetry.space_group_name_H-M   'P 1'
#
loop_
_entity.id
_entity.type
_entity.pdbx_description
1 polymer ?
#
loop_
_entity_poly.entity_id
_entity_poly.type
_entity_poly.pdbx_seq_one_letter_code
_entity_poly.pdbx_strand_id
1 'polypeptide(L)'
;MLPVVHIYIDRSEAETWNHDEIDNLQGKINTGEYSMSKVIIIGGGAAGMMAGVFAARNHHEVHILEKNEKLGKKVFITGKGRCNVTNACDTEELFPAMMSNPKFLYSSFYSFTPQDVMEFFEKAGVPLKVERGNRVFPQSDHSSDIIRALERELKKAGAKIHLHTAVQEIVKKPVTESVTDSVNTLESEAALTESGSDAGKSKKGKKSPDIPQEKITGVILTDGTFMEGDAVIVATGGFSYQSTGSTGDGYRFARELGLKVTDIAPSLVPLKTKEDYIPKLQGLS
;
A
#
# COMPACT_ATOMS: atom_id res chain seq x y z
N MET A 1 -1.71 -11.99 10.28
CA MET A 1 -2.62 -11.00 9.65
C MET A 1 -1.76 -9.79 9.29
N LEU A 2 -1.43 -9.63 8.01
CA LEU A 2 -0.64 -8.50 7.54
C LEU A 2 -1.46 -7.20 7.65
N PRO A 3 -0.87 -6.09 8.06
CA PRO A 3 -1.59 -4.82 8.13
C PRO A 3 -2.03 -4.39 6.73
N VAL A 4 -3.24 -3.87 6.64
CA VAL A 4 -3.82 -3.33 5.41
C VAL A 4 -2.93 -2.21 4.91
N VAL A 5 -2.45 -2.33 3.67
CA VAL A 5 -1.71 -1.29 2.96
C VAL A 5 -2.73 -0.29 2.43
N HIS A 6 -2.67 0.95 2.89
CA HIS A 6 -3.41 2.03 2.26
C HIS A 6 -2.53 2.62 1.16
N ILE A 7 -2.77 2.20 -0.08
CA ILE A 7 -2.17 2.82 -1.25
C ILE A 7 -3.06 4.01 -1.61
N TYR A 8 -2.53 5.22 -1.54
CA TYR A 8 -3.17 6.42 -2.04
C TYR A 8 -2.72 6.64 -3.48
N ILE A 9 -3.57 6.29 -4.43
CA ILE A 9 -3.41 6.66 -5.84
C ILE A 9 -4.28 7.91 -6.05
N ASP A 10 -3.74 8.87 -6.78
CA ASP A 10 -4.49 10.05 -7.21
C ASP A 10 -5.80 9.62 -7.90
N ARG A 11 -6.92 10.19 -7.48
CA ARG A 11 -8.27 9.78 -7.89
C ARG A 11 -8.65 10.20 -9.31
N SER A 12 -7.78 10.87 -10.04
CA SER A 12 -8.08 11.32 -11.40
C SER A 12 -8.16 10.18 -12.42
N GLU A 13 -7.69 8.94 -12.10
CA GLU A 13 -7.65 7.82 -13.03
C GLU A 13 -8.16 6.48 -12.44
N ALA A 14 -9.00 6.48 -11.41
CA ALA A 14 -9.60 5.25 -10.89
C ALA A 14 -10.85 4.86 -11.67
N GLU A 15 -10.75 4.75 -12.98
CA GLU A 15 -11.70 3.99 -13.82
C GLU A 15 -11.25 2.54 -13.90
N THR A 16 -12.21 1.64 -13.98
CA THR A 16 -12.02 0.19 -14.06
C THR A 16 -11.27 -0.17 -15.34
N TRP A 17 -9.97 -0.42 -15.24
CA TRP A 17 -9.11 -0.83 -16.34
C TRP A 17 -9.66 -2.12 -16.99
N ASN A 18 -9.92 -2.06 -18.29
CA ASN A 18 -10.22 -3.24 -19.09
C ASN A 18 -8.93 -3.85 -19.66
N HIS A 19 -9.01 -5.06 -20.23
CA HIS A 19 -7.84 -5.78 -20.73
C HIS A 19 -7.06 -5.00 -21.81
N ASP A 20 -7.77 -4.25 -22.67
CA ASP A 20 -7.16 -3.48 -23.75
C ASP A 20 -6.37 -2.26 -23.23
N GLU A 21 -6.78 -1.71 -22.10
CA GLU A 21 -6.06 -0.62 -21.41
C GLU A 21 -4.79 -1.11 -20.73
N ILE A 22 -4.79 -2.33 -20.19
CA ILE A 22 -3.60 -2.99 -19.63
C ILE A 22 -2.59 -3.26 -20.74
N ASP A 23 -3.02 -3.74 -21.92
CA ASP A 23 -2.15 -3.99 -23.06
C ASP A 23 -1.61 -2.68 -23.66
N ASN A 24 -2.38 -1.60 -23.66
CA ASN A 24 -1.93 -0.26 -24.07
C ASN A 24 -0.91 0.34 -23.10
N LEU A 25 -1.10 0.12 -21.80
CA LEU A 25 -0.10 0.46 -20.77
C LEU A 25 1.21 -0.30 -20.98
N GLN A 26 1.13 -1.60 -21.25
CA GLN A 26 2.29 -2.43 -21.58
C GLN A 26 3.00 -1.92 -22.84
N GLY A 27 2.26 -1.45 -23.83
CA GLY A 27 2.79 -0.79 -25.03
C GLY A 27 3.53 0.51 -24.72
N LYS A 28 2.99 1.36 -23.86
CA LYS A 28 3.62 2.63 -23.42
C LYS A 28 4.87 2.40 -22.56
N ILE A 29 4.92 1.34 -21.75
CA ILE A 29 6.12 0.92 -21.02
C ILE A 29 7.24 0.60 -22.01
N ASN A 30 6.95 -0.09 -23.09
CA ASN A 30 7.92 -0.50 -24.11
C ASN A 30 8.39 0.67 -24.99
N THR A 31 7.66 1.78 -25.08
CA THR A 31 8.02 2.98 -25.88
C THR A 31 8.79 4.05 -25.09
N GLY A 32 9.03 3.86 -23.78
CA GLY A 32 9.76 4.83 -22.94
C GLY A 32 8.98 6.09 -22.57
N GLU A 33 7.67 6.11 -22.79
CA GLU A 33 6.78 7.23 -22.41
C GLU A 33 6.39 7.26 -20.92
N TYR A 34 6.89 6.30 -20.11
CA TYR A 34 6.66 6.32 -18.66
C TYR A 34 7.59 7.34 -18.00
N SER A 35 7.01 8.38 -17.46
CA SER A 35 7.71 9.33 -16.60
C SER A 35 8.14 8.63 -15.31
N MET A 36 9.43 8.68 -15.02
CA MET A 36 9.99 8.22 -13.75
C MET A 36 9.49 9.14 -12.63
N SER A 37 8.63 8.62 -11.76
CA SER A 37 8.08 9.37 -10.63
C SER A 37 8.91 9.14 -9.37
N LYS A 38 8.99 10.16 -8.52
CA LYS A 38 9.58 10.06 -7.20
C LYS A 38 8.51 9.64 -6.19
N VAL A 39 8.63 8.41 -5.68
CA VAL A 39 7.67 7.80 -4.74
C VAL A 39 8.24 7.83 -3.33
N ILE A 40 7.54 8.48 -2.42
CA ILE A 40 7.87 8.50 -0.99
C ILE A 40 7.00 7.47 -0.27
N ILE A 41 7.63 6.56 0.48
CA ILE A 41 6.92 5.55 1.29
C ILE A 41 7.16 5.84 2.76
N ILE A 42 6.09 6.12 3.49
CA ILE A 42 6.13 6.42 4.92
C ILE A 42 5.93 5.13 5.71
N GLY A 43 7.01 4.63 6.29
CA GLY A 43 7.06 3.42 7.11
C GLY A 43 7.77 2.25 6.44
N GLY A 44 8.81 1.76 7.08
CA GLY A 44 9.65 0.63 6.66
C GLY A 44 9.21 -0.72 7.25
N GLY A 45 7.89 -0.93 7.43
CA GLY A 45 7.29 -2.20 7.80
C GLY A 45 7.13 -3.16 6.61
N ALA A 46 6.45 -4.30 6.80
CA ALA A 46 6.22 -5.28 5.73
C ALA A 46 5.59 -4.64 4.49
N ALA A 47 4.54 -3.83 4.68
CA ALA A 47 3.82 -3.17 3.61
C ALA A 47 4.69 -2.17 2.85
N GLY A 48 5.41 -1.30 3.57
CA GLY A 48 6.26 -0.29 2.93
C GLY A 48 7.47 -0.89 2.22
N MET A 49 8.09 -1.92 2.79
CA MET A 49 9.19 -2.62 2.13
C MET A 49 8.71 -3.31 0.84
N MET A 50 7.57 -4.00 0.88
CA MET A 50 7.01 -4.67 -0.30
C MET A 50 6.63 -3.67 -1.39
N ALA A 51 5.89 -2.59 -1.01
CA ALA A 51 5.55 -1.51 -1.94
C ALA A 51 6.80 -0.88 -2.57
N GLY A 52 7.85 -0.67 -1.78
CA GLY A 52 9.12 -0.13 -2.25
C GLY A 52 9.83 -1.03 -3.27
N VAL A 53 9.82 -2.35 -3.05
CA VAL A 53 10.38 -3.30 -4.02
C VAL A 53 9.65 -3.20 -5.36
N PHE A 54 8.31 -3.22 -5.35
CA PHE A 54 7.54 -3.19 -6.59
C PHE A 54 7.61 -1.83 -7.29
N ALA A 55 7.53 -0.72 -6.57
CA ALA A 55 7.66 0.61 -7.15
C ALA A 55 9.05 0.80 -7.80
N ALA A 56 10.12 0.37 -7.12
CA ALA A 56 11.47 0.48 -7.67
C ALA A 56 11.71 -0.46 -8.87
N ARG A 57 11.13 -1.66 -8.88
CA ARG A 57 11.17 -2.55 -10.05
C ARG A 57 10.43 -1.98 -11.26
N ASN A 58 9.44 -1.12 -11.04
CA ASN A 58 8.74 -0.37 -12.07
C ASN A 58 9.44 0.96 -12.42
N HIS A 59 10.75 1.06 -12.15
CA HIS A 59 11.63 2.17 -12.53
C HIS A 59 11.28 3.52 -11.87
N HIS A 60 10.55 3.54 -10.76
CA HIS A 60 10.35 4.76 -9.98
C HIS A 60 11.54 5.03 -9.05
N GLU A 61 11.83 6.30 -8.77
CA GLU A 61 12.76 6.70 -7.72
C GLU A 61 12.06 6.54 -6.36
N VAL A 62 12.45 5.54 -5.57
CA VAL A 62 11.78 5.19 -4.32
C VAL A 62 12.58 5.63 -3.10
N HIS A 63 11.90 6.33 -2.18
CA HIS A 63 12.42 6.72 -0.87
C HIS A 63 11.55 6.13 0.24
N ILE A 64 12.10 5.24 1.06
CA ILE A 64 11.43 4.70 2.25
C ILE A 64 11.87 5.50 3.47
N LEU A 65 10.93 6.15 4.14
CA LEU A 65 11.15 6.93 5.35
C LEU A 65 10.70 6.12 6.56
N GLU A 66 11.67 5.68 7.37
CA GLU A 66 11.41 4.91 8.60
C GLU A 66 11.87 5.69 9.82
N LYS A 67 10.98 5.93 10.76
CA LYS A 67 11.28 6.71 11.98
C LYS A 67 12.15 5.97 12.99
N ASN A 68 12.19 4.64 12.91
CA ASN A 68 13.01 3.81 13.78
C ASN A 68 14.43 3.63 13.23
N GLU A 69 15.28 3.01 14.05
CA GLU A 69 16.68 2.68 13.75
C GLU A 69 16.86 1.50 12.77
N LYS A 70 15.78 0.79 12.44
CA LYS A 70 15.80 -0.37 11.52
C LYS A 70 14.44 -0.63 10.89
N LEU A 71 14.44 -1.29 9.74
CA LEU A 71 13.25 -1.76 9.08
C LEU A 71 12.63 -2.96 9.81
N GLY A 72 11.34 -3.21 9.56
CA GLY A 72 10.67 -4.44 9.92
C GLY A 72 10.48 -4.71 11.42
N LYS A 73 10.56 -3.72 12.31
CA LYS A 73 10.45 -3.92 13.78
C LYS A 73 9.23 -4.74 14.19
N LYS A 74 8.06 -4.48 13.58
CA LYS A 74 6.87 -5.28 13.87
C LYS A 74 6.95 -6.67 13.25
N VAL A 75 7.49 -6.81 12.04
CA VAL A 75 7.72 -8.11 11.38
C VAL A 75 8.55 -9.00 12.27
N PHE A 76 9.60 -8.44 12.90
CA PHE A 76 10.52 -9.17 13.76
C PHE A 76 9.83 -9.88 14.94
N ILE A 77 8.77 -9.31 15.51
CA ILE A 77 8.05 -9.87 16.65
C ILE A 77 6.82 -10.69 16.27
N THR A 78 6.40 -10.67 14.99
CA THR A 78 5.22 -11.42 14.56
C THR A 78 5.46 -12.94 14.60
N GLY A 79 4.38 -13.72 14.76
CA GLY A 79 4.47 -15.19 14.82
C GLY A 79 5.41 -15.68 15.92
N LYS A 80 5.54 -14.97 17.04
CA LYS A 80 6.51 -15.25 18.12
C LYS A 80 7.97 -15.24 17.63
N GLY A 81 8.32 -14.29 16.75
CA GLY A 81 9.66 -14.17 16.16
C GLY A 81 9.89 -15.02 14.92
N ARG A 82 8.87 -15.75 14.47
CA ARG A 82 8.97 -16.64 13.28
C ARG A 82 8.49 -15.99 11.99
N CYS A 83 7.65 -14.97 12.07
CA CYS A 83 6.92 -14.30 10.98
C CYS A 83 5.98 -15.26 10.22
N ASN A 84 4.68 -15.24 10.56
CA ASN A 84 3.66 -15.81 9.68
C ASN A 84 3.53 -14.92 8.43
N VAL A 85 4.10 -15.39 7.30
CA VAL A 85 4.25 -14.61 6.06
C VAL A 85 2.91 -14.42 5.37
N THR A 86 2.21 -15.53 5.14
CA THR A 86 0.90 -15.56 4.49
C THR A 86 0.12 -16.82 4.92
N ASN A 87 -1.02 -17.05 4.28
CA ASN A 87 -1.75 -18.31 4.36
C ASN A 87 -1.74 -18.99 2.97
N ALA A 88 -1.41 -20.28 2.89
CA ALA A 88 -1.35 -21.04 1.64
C ALA A 88 -2.75 -21.55 1.20
N CYS A 89 -3.78 -20.76 1.40
CA CYS A 89 -5.12 -21.04 0.90
C CYS A 89 -5.35 -20.38 -0.46
N ASP A 90 -6.42 -20.78 -1.13
CA ASP A 90 -6.88 -20.10 -2.33
C ASP A 90 -7.34 -18.68 -2.02
N THR A 91 -7.24 -17.79 -3.00
CA THR A 91 -7.57 -16.36 -2.80
C THR A 91 -9.00 -16.16 -2.31
N GLU A 92 -9.94 -16.96 -2.80
CA GLU A 92 -11.35 -16.93 -2.42
C GLU A 92 -11.59 -17.25 -0.94
N GLU A 93 -10.75 -18.09 -0.34
CA GLU A 93 -10.85 -18.47 1.07
C GLU A 93 -10.46 -17.34 2.03
N LEU A 94 -9.76 -16.31 1.54
CA LEU A 94 -9.38 -15.14 2.35
C LEU A 94 -10.58 -14.25 2.68
N PHE A 95 -11.53 -14.12 1.76
CA PHE A 95 -12.64 -13.15 1.90
C PHE A 95 -13.61 -13.46 3.04
N PRO A 96 -14.01 -14.72 3.28
CA PRO A 96 -14.84 -15.07 4.44
C PRO A 96 -14.18 -14.78 5.80
N ALA A 97 -12.85 -14.72 5.87
CA ALA A 97 -12.12 -14.40 7.09
C ALA A 97 -12.12 -12.89 7.42
N MET A 98 -12.62 -12.04 6.52
CA MET A 98 -12.69 -10.60 6.71
C MET A 98 -13.96 -10.21 7.44
N MET A 99 -13.83 -9.44 8.52
CA MET A 99 -14.93 -9.03 9.37
C MET A 99 -15.91 -8.08 8.68
N SER A 100 -15.43 -7.25 7.73
CA SER A 100 -16.25 -6.26 7.03
C SER A 100 -15.64 -5.88 5.68
N ASN A 101 -16.51 -5.50 4.73
CA ASN A 101 -16.17 -4.97 3.42
C ASN A 101 -15.08 -5.76 2.65
N PRO A 102 -15.22 -7.10 2.46
CA PRO A 102 -14.21 -7.90 1.76
C PRO A 102 -14.01 -7.43 0.31
N LYS A 103 -15.04 -6.88 -0.33
CA LYS A 103 -14.99 -6.40 -1.73
C LYS A 103 -13.92 -5.31 -1.95
N PHE A 104 -13.63 -4.50 -0.93
CA PHE A 104 -12.58 -3.47 -0.98
C PHE A 104 -11.20 -4.05 -1.30
N LEU A 105 -10.95 -5.31 -0.92
CA LEU A 105 -9.66 -5.96 -1.09
C LEU A 105 -9.60 -6.93 -2.29
N TYR A 106 -10.69 -7.08 -3.06
CA TYR A 106 -10.72 -8.02 -4.20
C TYR A 106 -9.59 -7.73 -5.19
N SER A 107 -9.49 -6.51 -5.69
CA SER A 107 -8.44 -6.12 -6.63
C SER A 107 -7.05 -6.46 -6.07
N SER A 108 -6.76 -6.08 -4.82
CA SER A 108 -5.46 -6.30 -4.20
C SER A 108 -5.10 -7.79 -4.08
N PHE A 109 -6.03 -8.64 -3.65
CA PHE A 109 -5.76 -10.07 -3.46
C PHE A 109 -5.74 -10.87 -4.75
N TYR A 110 -6.47 -10.45 -5.78
CA TYR A 110 -6.37 -11.07 -7.10
C TYR A 110 -5.15 -10.58 -7.89
N SER A 111 -4.67 -9.36 -7.65
CA SER A 111 -3.44 -8.84 -8.28
C SER A 111 -2.16 -9.38 -7.62
N PHE A 112 -2.21 -9.78 -6.34
CA PHE A 112 -1.08 -10.34 -5.62
C PHE A 112 -1.57 -11.38 -4.62
N THR A 113 -1.60 -12.62 -5.08
CA THR A 113 -2.19 -13.77 -4.40
C THR A 113 -1.30 -14.29 -3.26
N PRO A 114 -1.84 -15.12 -2.34
CA PRO A 114 -1.01 -15.83 -1.36
C PRO A 114 0.13 -16.62 -1.99
N GLN A 115 -0.09 -17.22 -3.16
CA GLN A 115 0.92 -17.96 -3.90
C GLN A 115 2.02 -17.05 -4.42
N ASP A 116 1.67 -15.86 -4.95
CA ASP A 116 2.66 -14.86 -5.38
C ASP A 116 3.55 -14.40 -4.23
N VAL A 117 2.98 -14.25 -3.02
CA VAL A 117 3.75 -13.94 -1.81
C VAL A 117 4.76 -15.04 -1.51
N MET A 118 4.35 -16.31 -1.58
CA MET A 118 5.26 -17.45 -1.34
C MET A 118 6.38 -17.48 -2.38
N GLU A 119 6.04 -17.40 -3.66
CA GLU A 119 7.02 -17.37 -4.74
C GLU A 119 7.99 -16.18 -4.63
N PHE A 120 7.52 -15.02 -4.22
CA PHE A 120 8.37 -13.85 -4.02
C PHE A 120 9.48 -14.14 -3.02
N PHE A 121 9.15 -14.72 -1.84
CA PHE A 121 10.15 -15.00 -0.81
C PHE A 121 11.06 -16.18 -1.19
N GLU A 122 10.54 -17.21 -1.83
CA GLU A 122 11.34 -18.32 -2.33
C GLU A 122 12.34 -17.86 -3.40
N LYS A 123 11.91 -17.04 -4.38
CA LYS A 123 12.79 -16.39 -5.36
C LYS A 123 13.82 -15.45 -4.72
N ALA A 124 13.45 -14.80 -3.59
CA ALA A 124 14.36 -13.99 -2.79
C ALA A 124 15.31 -14.84 -1.91
N GLY A 125 15.29 -16.16 -2.02
CA GLY A 125 16.19 -17.08 -1.33
C GLY A 125 15.79 -17.40 0.11
N VAL A 126 14.51 -17.31 0.45
CA VAL A 126 13.96 -17.73 1.74
C VAL A 126 13.05 -18.93 1.53
N PRO A 127 13.52 -20.15 1.81
CA PRO A 127 12.67 -21.35 1.78
C PRO A 127 11.53 -21.24 2.79
N LEU A 128 10.32 -21.59 2.35
CA LEU A 128 9.11 -21.53 3.16
C LEU A 128 8.62 -22.93 3.54
N LYS A 129 7.82 -23.02 4.59
CA LYS A 129 7.08 -24.21 5.02
C LYS A 129 5.63 -23.83 5.34
N VAL A 130 4.72 -24.76 5.04
CA VAL A 130 3.31 -24.66 5.40
C VAL A 130 3.05 -25.49 6.65
N GLU A 131 2.43 -24.90 7.65
CA GLU A 131 2.04 -25.54 8.90
C GLU A 131 0.52 -25.66 9.01
N ARG A 132 0.05 -26.30 10.08
CA ARG A 132 -1.39 -26.49 10.35
C ARG A 132 -2.18 -25.19 10.16
N GLY A 133 -3.31 -25.28 9.46
CA GLY A 133 -4.17 -24.12 9.12
C GLY A 133 -3.58 -23.27 8.00
N ASN A 134 -2.81 -23.89 7.10
CA ASN A 134 -2.21 -23.26 5.92
C ASN A 134 -1.30 -22.06 6.24
N ARG A 135 -0.80 -21.95 7.48
CA ARG A 135 0.09 -20.87 7.89
C ARG A 135 1.47 -21.06 7.30
N VAL A 136 2.00 -20.02 6.68
CA VAL A 136 3.29 -20.04 5.98
C VAL A 136 4.35 -19.37 6.84
N PHE A 137 5.48 -20.06 7.06
CA PHE A 137 6.62 -19.57 7.82
C PHE A 137 7.92 -19.79 7.04
N PRO A 138 8.98 -19.01 7.30
CA PRO A 138 10.31 -19.37 6.82
C PRO A 138 10.74 -20.70 7.46
N GLN A 139 11.45 -21.54 6.69
CA GLN A 139 11.92 -22.84 7.16
C GLN A 139 12.83 -22.73 8.38
N SER A 140 13.59 -21.63 8.47
CA SER A 140 14.47 -21.30 9.58
C SER A 140 13.77 -20.98 10.89
N ASP A 141 12.47 -20.70 10.86
CA ASP A 141 11.70 -20.12 11.97
C ASP A 141 12.22 -18.74 12.47
N HIS A 142 12.94 -18.00 11.61
CA HIS A 142 13.47 -16.68 11.94
C HIS A 142 12.86 -15.57 11.08
N SER A 143 12.09 -14.68 11.71
CA SER A 143 11.50 -13.49 11.06
C SER A 143 12.55 -12.57 10.42
N SER A 144 13.79 -12.61 10.94
CA SER A 144 14.92 -11.85 10.38
C SER A 144 15.26 -12.25 8.94
N ASP A 145 14.96 -13.48 8.51
CA ASP A 145 15.23 -13.91 7.14
C ASP A 145 14.27 -13.22 6.16
N ILE A 146 13.02 -13.07 6.55
CA ILE A 146 12.01 -12.31 5.79
C ILE A 146 12.43 -10.83 5.67
N ILE A 147 12.86 -10.21 6.78
CA ILE A 147 13.30 -8.81 6.77
C ILE A 147 14.52 -8.64 5.88
N ARG A 148 15.55 -9.50 6.04
CA ARG A 148 16.76 -9.46 5.21
C ARG A 148 16.48 -9.69 3.72
N ALA A 149 15.52 -10.54 3.38
CA ALA A 149 15.11 -10.75 2.01
C ALA A 149 14.52 -9.47 1.41
N LEU A 150 13.57 -8.83 2.11
CA LEU A 150 12.99 -7.55 1.67
C LEU A 150 14.04 -6.45 1.54
N GLU A 151 14.96 -6.32 2.50
CA GLU A 151 16.06 -5.35 2.43
C GLU A 151 16.99 -5.61 1.22
N ARG A 152 17.31 -6.87 0.93
CA ARG A 152 18.11 -7.22 -0.27
C ARG A 152 17.40 -6.84 -1.55
N GLU A 153 16.11 -7.17 -1.66
CA GLU A 153 15.33 -6.87 -2.86
C GLU A 153 15.12 -5.35 -3.05
N LEU A 154 14.95 -4.57 -1.97
CA LEU A 154 14.95 -3.11 -2.02
C LEU A 154 16.25 -2.55 -2.55
N LYS A 155 17.38 -3.00 -2.00
CA LYS A 155 18.73 -2.55 -2.44
C LYS A 155 19.00 -2.92 -3.89
N LYS A 156 18.64 -4.15 -4.28
CA LYS A 156 18.78 -4.64 -5.66
C LYS A 156 17.95 -3.81 -6.66
N ALA A 157 16.76 -3.37 -6.24
CA ALA A 157 15.89 -2.52 -7.05
C ALA A 157 16.29 -1.03 -7.02
N GLY A 158 17.26 -0.62 -6.20
CA GLY A 158 17.75 0.75 -6.11
C GLY A 158 16.94 1.68 -5.18
N ALA A 159 16.07 1.15 -4.33
CA ALA A 159 15.33 1.95 -3.37
C ALA A 159 16.25 2.58 -2.31
N LYS A 160 16.02 3.84 -1.99
CA LYS A 160 16.73 4.59 -0.95
C LYS A 160 16.02 4.47 0.38
N ILE A 161 16.75 4.08 1.42
CA ILE A 161 16.20 3.86 2.78
C ILE A 161 16.74 4.95 3.70
N HIS A 162 15.83 5.65 4.36
CA HIS A 162 16.11 6.71 5.32
C HIS A 162 15.63 6.25 6.70
N LEU A 163 16.55 5.82 7.56
CA LEU A 163 16.26 5.48 8.94
C LEU A 163 16.26 6.73 9.82
N HIS A 164 15.69 6.65 11.03
CA HIS A 164 15.52 7.77 11.95
C HIS A 164 14.83 8.98 11.31
N THR A 165 14.00 8.73 10.29
CA THR A 165 13.35 9.78 9.48
C THR A 165 11.85 9.71 9.67
N ALA A 166 11.32 10.59 10.51
CA ALA A 166 9.90 10.68 10.80
C ALA A 166 9.25 11.77 9.95
N VAL A 167 8.06 11.46 9.41
CA VAL A 167 7.25 12.41 8.64
C VAL A 167 6.29 13.13 9.58
N GLN A 168 6.28 14.45 9.48
CA GLN A 168 5.36 15.32 10.20
C GLN A 168 4.06 15.51 9.42
N GLU A 169 4.15 15.79 8.10
CA GLU A 169 3.01 16.18 7.28
C GLU A 169 3.16 15.70 5.84
N ILE A 170 2.04 15.42 5.18
CA ILE A 170 1.96 15.19 3.72
C ILE A 170 1.47 16.49 3.07
N VAL A 171 2.26 17.03 2.14
CA VAL A 171 1.99 18.34 1.52
C VAL A 171 1.23 18.16 0.22
N LYS A 172 0.15 18.94 0.07
CA LYS A 172 -0.63 19.06 -1.15
C LYS A 172 -0.69 20.51 -1.62
N LYS A 173 -0.78 20.71 -2.93
CA LYS A 173 -0.93 22.03 -3.55
C LYS A 173 -2.07 22.01 -4.54
N PRO A 174 -2.79 23.14 -4.73
CA PRO A 174 -3.76 23.27 -5.80
C PRO A 174 -3.11 23.02 -7.16
N VAL A 175 -3.79 22.30 -8.04
CA VAL A 175 -3.40 22.18 -9.45
C VAL A 175 -3.72 23.53 -10.11
N THR A 176 -2.69 24.29 -10.49
CA THR A 176 -2.88 25.52 -11.28
C THR A 176 -3.13 25.15 -12.74
N GLU A 177 -4.07 25.79 -13.39
CA GLU A 177 -4.65 25.48 -14.72
C GLU A 177 -3.66 25.33 -15.90
N SER A 178 -2.35 25.48 -15.70
CA SER A 178 -1.35 25.35 -16.78
C SER A 178 -1.15 23.92 -17.32
N VAL A 179 -1.83 22.90 -16.77
CA VAL A 179 -1.74 21.49 -17.21
C VAL A 179 -3.01 21.03 -17.95
N THR A 180 -4.11 21.80 -17.90
CA THR A 180 -5.39 21.42 -18.51
C THR A 180 -5.46 21.62 -20.02
N ASP A 181 -4.56 22.43 -20.61
CA ASP A 181 -4.59 22.71 -22.06
C ASP A 181 -4.17 21.50 -22.94
N SER A 182 -3.46 20.52 -22.35
CA SER A 182 -3.00 19.34 -23.10
C SER A 182 -4.05 18.21 -23.20
N VAL A 183 -5.04 18.20 -22.29
CA VAL A 183 -6.07 17.13 -22.27
C VAL A 183 -7.29 17.52 -23.12
N ASN A 184 -7.66 18.83 -23.11
CA ASN A 184 -8.79 19.31 -23.90
C ASN A 184 -8.57 19.33 -25.43
N THR A 185 -7.33 19.21 -25.90
CA THR A 185 -7.03 19.21 -27.34
C THR A 185 -7.33 17.83 -27.98
N LEU A 186 -7.36 16.77 -27.19
CA LEU A 186 -7.67 15.41 -27.71
C LEU A 186 -9.16 15.12 -27.76
N GLU A 187 -10.00 15.77 -26.91
CA GLU A 187 -11.46 15.60 -26.94
C GLU A 187 -12.14 16.39 -28.07
N SER A 188 -11.51 17.43 -28.62
CA SER A 188 -12.08 18.25 -29.69
C SER A 188 -11.95 17.64 -31.11
N GLU A 189 -11.04 16.69 -31.32
CA GLU A 189 -10.86 16.05 -32.63
C GLU A 189 -11.74 14.80 -32.84
N ALA A 190 -12.28 14.19 -31.77
CA ALA A 190 -13.17 13.04 -31.84
C ALA A 190 -14.65 13.37 -32.11
N ALA A 191 -15.03 14.64 -32.08
CA ALA A 191 -16.43 15.10 -32.17
C ALA A 191 -16.92 15.48 -33.59
N LEU A 192 -16.15 15.22 -34.64
CA LEU A 192 -16.49 15.69 -36.01
C LEU A 192 -16.93 14.62 -37.01
N THR A 193 -17.34 13.44 -36.56
CA THR A 193 -18.01 12.48 -37.47
C THR A 193 -19.15 11.79 -36.75
N GLU A 194 -20.34 12.38 -36.81
CA GLU A 194 -21.61 11.67 -37.04
C GLU A 194 -22.78 12.65 -36.99
N SER A 195 -23.31 12.93 -38.17
CA SER A 195 -24.59 13.61 -38.39
C SER A 195 -25.72 12.57 -38.47
N GLY A 196 -26.70 12.63 -37.58
CA GLY A 196 -27.92 11.78 -37.71
C GLY A 196 -28.87 11.97 -36.53
N SER A 197 -29.85 12.86 -36.73
CA SER A 197 -31.18 13.03 -36.11
C SER A 197 -31.64 11.98 -35.07
N ASP A 198 -31.92 12.35 -33.79
CA ASP A 198 -33.31 12.40 -33.32
C ASP A 198 -33.45 13.11 -31.95
N ALA A 199 -34.63 13.72 -31.73
CA ALA A 199 -34.89 14.61 -30.60
C ALA A 199 -35.27 13.82 -29.33
N GLY A 200 -34.42 13.87 -28.29
CA GLY A 200 -34.70 13.33 -26.96
C GLY A 200 -34.27 14.30 -25.86
N LYS A 201 -35.20 14.79 -25.05
CA LYS A 201 -35.03 15.76 -23.97
C LYS A 201 -33.87 15.41 -23.02
N SER A 202 -32.77 16.17 -23.10
CA SER A 202 -31.65 16.10 -22.16
C SER A 202 -32.06 16.67 -20.79
N LYS A 203 -32.05 15.81 -19.76
CA LYS A 203 -32.07 16.24 -18.35
C LYS A 203 -30.78 16.99 -18.08
N LYS A 204 -30.86 18.29 -17.73
CA LYS A 204 -29.73 19.09 -17.20
C LYS A 204 -29.09 18.33 -16.03
N GLY A 205 -27.92 17.73 -16.25
CA GLY A 205 -27.07 17.21 -15.17
C GLY A 205 -26.69 18.38 -14.25
N LYS A 206 -26.88 18.22 -12.96
CA LYS A 206 -26.33 19.13 -11.96
C LYS A 206 -24.81 19.10 -12.09
N LYS A 207 -24.18 20.22 -12.47
CA LYS A 207 -22.72 20.40 -12.34
C LYS A 207 -22.36 20.13 -10.90
N SER A 208 -21.48 19.16 -10.66
CA SER A 208 -20.80 18.99 -9.38
C SER A 208 -20.06 20.30 -9.08
N PRO A 209 -19.99 20.75 -7.81
CA PRO A 209 -19.20 21.93 -7.47
C PRO A 209 -17.74 21.68 -7.89
N ASP A 210 -17.11 22.66 -8.56
CA ASP A 210 -15.69 22.67 -8.87
C ASP A 210 -14.90 22.62 -7.55
N ILE A 211 -14.55 21.41 -7.13
CA ILE A 211 -13.61 21.21 -6.03
C ILE A 211 -12.23 21.42 -6.63
N PRO A 212 -11.42 22.38 -6.11
CA PRO A 212 -10.06 22.55 -6.60
C PRO A 212 -9.33 21.22 -6.53
N GLN A 213 -8.81 20.77 -7.66
CA GLN A 213 -7.99 19.56 -7.67
C GLN A 213 -6.68 19.87 -6.95
N GLU A 214 -6.38 19.13 -5.90
CA GLU A 214 -5.14 19.23 -5.15
C GLU A 214 -4.25 18.04 -5.48
N LYS A 215 -2.97 18.28 -5.72
CA LYS A 215 -1.95 17.26 -5.99
C LYS A 215 -0.98 17.16 -4.81
N ILE A 216 -0.61 15.92 -4.43
CA ILE A 216 0.48 15.68 -3.48
C ILE A 216 1.79 16.17 -4.12
N THR A 217 2.60 16.89 -3.35
CA THR A 217 3.89 17.42 -3.79
C THR A 217 5.07 16.96 -2.97
N GLY A 218 4.84 16.24 -1.88
CA GLY A 218 5.88 15.70 -1.02
C GLY A 218 5.48 15.58 0.44
N VAL A 219 6.47 15.57 1.30
CA VAL A 219 6.29 15.47 2.76
C VAL A 219 7.18 16.47 3.49
N ILE A 220 6.77 16.88 4.70
CA ILE A 220 7.62 17.60 5.66
C ILE A 220 8.06 16.60 6.72
N LEU A 221 9.36 16.55 6.97
CA LEU A 221 9.97 15.75 8.03
C LEU A 221 9.86 16.47 9.39
N THR A 222 10.04 15.75 10.48
CA THR A 222 9.97 16.32 11.84
C THR A 222 11.07 17.34 12.16
N ASP A 223 12.15 17.37 11.39
CA ASP A 223 13.20 18.38 11.46
C ASP A 223 12.90 19.63 10.62
N GLY A 224 11.73 19.69 9.97
CA GLY A 224 11.30 20.78 9.10
C GLY A 224 11.77 20.67 7.65
N THR A 225 12.55 19.64 7.30
CA THR A 225 13.00 19.41 5.91
C THR A 225 11.83 19.05 5.02
N PHE A 226 11.69 19.72 3.86
CA PHE A 226 10.75 19.32 2.82
C PHE A 226 11.41 18.32 1.86
N MET A 227 10.78 17.19 1.64
CA MET A 227 11.16 16.22 0.62
C MET A 227 10.08 16.19 -0.46
N GLU A 228 10.45 16.61 -1.66
CA GLU A 228 9.58 16.57 -2.83
C GLU A 228 9.31 15.13 -3.26
N GLY A 229 8.09 14.87 -3.77
CA GLY A 229 7.69 13.58 -4.32
C GLY A 229 6.39 13.69 -5.11
N ASP A 230 6.31 12.90 -6.16
CA ASP A 230 5.14 12.87 -7.06
C ASP A 230 4.01 12.03 -6.48
N ALA A 231 4.35 11.03 -5.65
CA ALA A 231 3.40 10.17 -4.97
C ALA A 231 3.87 9.82 -3.56
N VAL A 232 2.90 9.61 -2.66
CA VAL A 232 3.15 9.20 -1.26
C VAL A 232 2.36 7.94 -0.93
N ILE A 233 3.07 6.91 -0.47
CA ILE A 233 2.46 5.67 0.05
C ILE A 233 2.52 5.69 1.57
N VAL A 234 1.37 5.66 2.24
CA VAL A 234 1.28 5.62 3.70
C VAL A 234 1.25 4.17 4.18
N ALA A 235 2.37 3.69 4.73
CA ALA A 235 2.56 2.32 5.19
C ALA A 235 2.95 2.25 6.68
N THR A 236 2.45 3.19 7.49
CA THR A 236 2.84 3.41 8.90
C THR A 236 2.31 2.36 9.87
N GLY A 237 1.43 1.45 9.43
CA GLY A 237 0.71 0.51 10.30
C GLY A 237 -0.40 1.18 11.10
N GLY A 238 -0.94 0.46 12.07
CA GLY A 238 -2.02 0.93 12.94
C GLY A 238 -1.56 1.28 14.36
N PHE A 239 -2.36 0.87 15.38
CA PHE A 239 -2.07 1.14 16.80
C PHE A 239 -1.51 -0.05 17.59
N SER A 240 -1.41 -1.23 16.99
CA SER A 240 -0.93 -2.41 17.70
C SER A 240 0.60 -2.39 17.84
N TYR A 241 1.09 -2.74 19.03
CA TYR A 241 2.52 -2.76 19.35
C TYR A 241 3.22 -1.42 19.07
N GLN A 242 2.78 -0.36 19.73
CA GLN A 242 3.28 1.01 19.54
C GLN A 242 4.81 1.15 19.68
N SER A 243 5.45 0.33 20.51
CA SER A 243 6.92 0.27 20.63
C SER A 243 7.65 -0.10 19.34
N THR A 244 6.94 -0.65 18.35
CA THR A 244 7.49 -0.94 17.02
C THR A 244 7.35 0.22 16.04
N GLY A 245 6.79 1.36 16.47
CA GLY A 245 6.56 2.52 15.62
C GLY A 245 5.14 2.65 15.08
N SER A 246 4.23 1.71 15.37
CA SER A 246 2.82 1.77 14.93
C SER A 246 1.99 2.65 15.86
N THR A 247 2.15 3.96 15.77
CA THR A 247 1.56 4.98 16.64
C THR A 247 0.32 5.64 16.07
N GLY A 248 -0.19 5.13 14.93
CA GLY A 248 -1.41 5.64 14.30
C GLY A 248 -1.21 6.85 13.39
N ASP A 249 0.02 7.14 12.98
CA ASP A 249 0.34 8.29 12.12
C ASP A 249 -0.48 8.31 10.83
N GLY A 250 -0.74 7.14 10.23
CA GLY A 250 -1.55 7.04 9.01
C GLY A 250 -2.98 7.55 9.18
N TYR A 251 -3.58 7.36 10.36
CA TYR A 251 -4.91 7.90 10.64
C TYR A 251 -4.88 9.42 10.80
N ARG A 252 -3.79 9.97 11.34
CA ARG A 252 -3.57 11.41 11.44
C ARG A 252 -3.44 12.01 10.05
N PHE A 253 -2.53 11.49 9.22
CA PHE A 253 -2.36 11.94 7.83
C PHE A 253 -3.66 11.88 7.03
N ALA A 254 -4.44 10.81 7.17
CA ALA A 254 -5.72 10.69 6.49
C ALA A 254 -6.69 11.82 6.86
N ARG A 255 -6.78 12.16 8.15
CA ARG A 255 -7.64 13.28 8.63
C ARG A 255 -7.14 14.63 8.13
N GLU A 256 -5.83 14.87 8.18
CA GLU A 256 -5.19 16.11 7.71
C GLU A 256 -5.42 16.33 6.20
N LEU A 257 -5.47 15.23 5.44
CA LEU A 257 -5.83 15.24 4.02
C LEU A 257 -7.35 15.35 3.74
N GLY A 258 -8.17 15.45 4.79
CA GLY A 258 -9.63 15.60 4.66
C GLY A 258 -10.37 14.27 4.43
N LEU A 259 -9.71 13.13 4.63
CA LEU A 259 -10.34 11.83 4.45
C LEU A 259 -11.14 11.41 5.68
N LYS A 260 -12.25 10.74 5.44
CA LYS A 260 -13.06 10.16 6.50
C LYS A 260 -12.35 8.94 7.10
N VAL A 261 -12.03 9.01 8.38
CA VAL A 261 -11.51 7.87 9.16
C VAL A 261 -12.64 7.33 10.03
N THR A 262 -12.95 6.04 9.90
CA THR A 262 -13.91 5.34 10.74
C THR A 262 -13.40 5.21 12.17
N ASP A 263 -14.29 4.94 13.12
CA ASP A 263 -13.92 4.71 14.52
C ASP A 263 -12.93 3.54 14.62
N ILE A 264 -11.90 3.74 15.42
CA ILE A 264 -10.83 2.76 15.61
C ILE A 264 -11.19 1.94 16.84
N ALA A 265 -11.37 0.63 16.62
CA ALA A 265 -11.64 -0.33 17.68
C ALA A 265 -10.64 -1.49 17.63
N PRO A 266 -10.33 -2.12 18.78
CA PRO A 266 -9.48 -3.31 18.80
C PRO A 266 -10.20 -4.48 18.11
N SER A 267 -9.47 -5.20 17.24
CA SER A 267 -10.00 -6.42 16.58
C SER A 267 -9.74 -7.67 17.41
N LEU A 268 -8.59 -7.75 18.08
CA LEU A 268 -8.21 -8.84 18.97
C LEU A 268 -7.69 -8.24 20.28
N VAL A 269 -8.20 -8.77 21.40
CA VAL A 269 -7.74 -8.39 22.75
C VAL A 269 -7.34 -9.65 23.52
N PRO A 270 -6.29 -9.59 24.35
CA PRO A 270 -5.97 -10.70 25.24
C PRO A 270 -7.03 -10.84 26.33
N LEU A 271 -7.41 -12.06 26.63
CA LEU A 271 -8.25 -12.38 27.79
C LEU A 271 -7.35 -12.70 28.98
N LYS A 272 -7.72 -12.20 30.14
CA LYS A 272 -7.13 -12.60 31.43
C LYS A 272 -8.08 -13.57 32.10
N THR A 273 -7.59 -14.73 32.46
CA THR A 273 -8.31 -15.70 33.29
C THR A 273 -8.03 -15.46 34.76
N LYS A 274 -8.97 -15.77 35.62
CA LYS A 274 -8.81 -15.65 37.08
C LYS A 274 -8.22 -16.90 37.73
N GLU A 275 -8.21 -18.01 37.00
CA GLU A 275 -7.82 -19.32 37.48
C GLU A 275 -6.32 -19.47 37.57
N ASP A 276 -5.79 -19.79 38.75
CA ASP A 276 -4.36 -19.89 39.07
C ASP A 276 -3.65 -21.06 38.34
N TYR A 277 -4.40 -22.03 37.82
CA TYR A 277 -3.80 -23.17 37.11
C TYR A 277 -3.49 -22.86 35.64
N ILE A 278 -4.06 -21.82 35.04
CA ILE A 278 -3.88 -21.48 33.62
C ILE A 278 -2.40 -21.25 33.25
N PRO A 279 -1.57 -20.54 34.06
CA PRO A 279 -0.15 -20.42 33.75
C PRO A 279 0.61 -21.77 33.68
N LYS A 280 0.12 -22.80 34.41
CA LYS A 280 0.70 -24.16 34.37
C LYS A 280 0.39 -24.91 33.07
N LEU A 281 -0.64 -24.46 32.33
CA LEU A 281 -1.04 -25.01 31.03
C LEU A 281 -0.35 -24.29 29.85
N GLN A 282 0.50 -23.28 30.13
CA GLN A 282 1.19 -22.55 29.09
C GLN A 282 2.14 -23.46 28.30
N GLY A 283 1.97 -23.51 26.99
CA GLY A 283 2.76 -24.35 26.11
C GLY A 283 2.16 -25.74 25.81
N LEU A 284 1.03 -26.08 26.42
CA LEU A 284 0.23 -27.23 25.99
C LEU A 284 -0.57 -26.84 24.73
N SER A 285 -0.41 -27.61 23.67
CA SER A 285 -1.09 -27.40 22.37
C SER A 285 -1.79 -28.67 21.93
#